data_a9d72f30afd31a779c60b8dd417fa25d
#
_entry.id   a9d72f30afd31a779c60b8dd417fa25d
#
_cell.length_a   1.000
_cell.length_b   1.000
_cell.length_c   1.000
_cell.angle_alpha   90.00
_cell.angle_beta   90.00
_cell.angle_gamma   90.00
#
_symmetry.space_group_name_H-M   'P 1'
#
loop_
_entity.id
_entity.type
_entity.pdbx_description
1 polymer ?
#
loop_
_entity_poly.entity_id
_entity_poly.type
_entity_poly.pdbx_seq_one_letter_code
_entity_poly.pdbx_strand_id
1 'polypeptide(L)'
;LTEETNYLEQAGTDRTESPGQPITLTCEWEGTIMAEHNNQNDVPVLATVIDNAGYEDQVEKKIHIDTTVPEIMVEYDKNDPVNERFYQEARTATVSIKERNFAADDVEFLVTGTDGVRPVIGEWTSEGTEDETVHRCQVTFSEDGEYIFSVKFQDKAGNQAAYDRIDEFVIDQTAPVLTVQWDTEQSQNGSYYAKGRQALIQVEERNFAPEEMEVLVEQEYGQAQSSDWETQGQIHQKRVYFSEDGTYGLTVKGRDLAGNTCSEYRTDLFVIDQTPPELKICGVRD
;
A
#
# COMPACT_ATOMS: atom_id res chain seq x y z
N LEU A 1 2.79 -27.01 -41.04
CA LEU A 1 2.53 -28.43 -40.79
C LEU A 1 1.52 -28.93 -41.82
N THR A 2 1.98 -29.65 -42.84
CA THR A 2 1.15 -30.41 -43.75
C THR A 2 1.25 -31.86 -43.31
N GLU A 3 0.33 -32.31 -42.49
CA GLU A 3 -0.01 -33.75 -42.45
C GLU A 3 -1.10 -34.03 -43.49
N GLU A 4 -0.71 -34.64 -44.58
CA GLU A 4 -1.66 -35.30 -45.47
C GLU A 4 -2.19 -36.53 -44.74
N THR A 5 -3.35 -36.40 -44.07
CA THR A 5 -4.11 -37.54 -43.60
C THR A 5 -5.28 -37.76 -44.57
N ASN A 6 -5.11 -38.72 -45.45
CA ASN A 6 -6.22 -39.29 -46.24
C ASN A 6 -7.13 -40.08 -45.30
N TYR A 7 -8.21 -39.51 -44.82
CA TYR A 7 -9.30 -40.26 -44.22
C TYR A 7 -10.57 -40.13 -45.06
N LEU A 8 -10.65 -41.01 -46.02
CA LEU A 8 -11.92 -41.43 -46.60
C LEU A 8 -12.15 -42.87 -46.17
N GLU A 9 -12.55 -43.13 -44.92
CA GLU A 9 -13.16 -44.39 -44.56
C GLU A 9 -14.24 -44.18 -43.52
N GLN A 10 -15.50 -44.37 -44.00
CA GLN A 10 -16.72 -44.65 -43.28
C GLN A 10 -17.44 -43.48 -42.57
N ALA A 11 -17.98 -42.59 -43.39
CA ALA A 11 -19.30 -42.04 -43.03
C ALA A 11 -20.37 -43.15 -43.22
N GLY A 12 -21.09 -43.46 -42.15
CA GLY A 12 -22.17 -44.42 -42.21
C GLY A 12 -23.19 -44.00 -43.26
N THR A 13 -23.46 -44.94 -44.20
CA THR A 13 -24.46 -44.77 -45.24
C THR A 13 -25.85 -44.90 -44.66
N ASP A 14 -26.45 -43.79 -44.27
CA ASP A 14 -27.90 -43.68 -44.23
C ASP A 14 -28.36 -42.84 -45.45
N ARG A 15 -28.57 -43.54 -46.58
CA ARG A 15 -29.14 -42.99 -47.83
C ARG A 15 -30.61 -42.93 -47.73
N THR A 16 -31.19 -41.79 -47.42
CA THR A 16 -32.50 -41.42 -47.86
C THR A 16 -32.40 -40.55 -49.13
N GLU A 17 -32.41 -41.18 -50.30
CA GLU A 17 -32.39 -40.47 -51.58
C GLU A 17 -33.75 -39.81 -51.83
N SER A 18 -33.79 -38.50 -51.74
CA SER A 18 -34.76 -37.66 -52.40
C SER A 18 -34.10 -37.04 -53.63
N PRO A 19 -34.54 -37.34 -54.85
CA PRO A 19 -33.93 -36.79 -56.07
C PRO A 19 -34.05 -35.26 -56.09
N GLY A 20 -32.92 -34.59 -56.16
CA GLY A 20 -32.81 -33.13 -56.33
C GLY A 20 -32.48 -32.26 -55.10
N GLN A 21 -32.17 -32.85 -53.95
CA GLN A 21 -31.65 -32.12 -52.82
C GLN A 21 -30.15 -32.30 -52.73
N PRO A 22 -29.38 -31.22 -52.42
CA PRO A 22 -27.93 -31.34 -52.18
C PRO A 22 -27.71 -32.22 -50.94
N ILE A 23 -26.81 -33.21 -51.07
CA ILE A 23 -26.40 -34.07 -49.96
C ILE A 23 -25.38 -33.25 -49.13
N THR A 24 -25.73 -32.92 -47.90
CA THR A 24 -24.79 -32.33 -46.94
C THR A 24 -24.18 -33.46 -46.13
N LEU A 25 -22.86 -33.66 -46.29
CA LEU A 25 -22.09 -34.55 -45.44
C LEU A 25 -21.42 -33.71 -44.36
N THR A 26 -21.67 -34.02 -43.10
CA THR A 26 -20.97 -33.42 -41.98
C THR A 26 -19.92 -34.42 -41.50
N CYS A 27 -18.66 -34.04 -41.60
CA CYS A 27 -17.53 -34.79 -41.02
C CYS A 27 -16.98 -33.99 -39.85
N GLU A 28 -16.92 -34.62 -38.69
CA GLU A 28 -16.19 -34.08 -37.55
C GLU A 28 -14.79 -34.68 -37.54
N TRP A 29 -13.77 -33.81 -37.49
CA TRP A 29 -12.40 -34.20 -37.38
C TRP A 29 -11.82 -33.58 -36.09
N GLU A 30 -11.16 -34.41 -35.30
CA GLU A 30 -10.44 -33.99 -34.09
C GLU A 30 -8.95 -34.26 -34.29
N GLY A 31 -8.16 -33.23 -34.11
CA GLY A 31 -6.71 -33.31 -34.23
C GLY A 31 -6.03 -32.45 -33.20
N THR A 32 -4.85 -32.88 -32.78
CA THR A 32 -3.99 -32.12 -31.85
C THR A 32 -2.92 -31.39 -32.64
N ILE A 33 -2.85 -30.08 -32.48
CA ILE A 33 -1.78 -29.25 -33.04
C ILE A 33 -0.69 -29.13 -31.99
N MET A 34 0.49 -29.68 -32.27
CA MET A 34 1.67 -29.54 -31.43
C MET A 34 2.43 -28.31 -31.92
N ALA A 35 2.57 -27.29 -31.06
CA ALA A 35 3.42 -26.13 -31.38
C ALA A 35 4.92 -26.51 -31.23
N GLU A 36 5.72 -26.32 -32.27
CA GLU A 36 7.18 -26.43 -32.18
C GLU A 36 7.77 -25.23 -31.44
N HIS A 37 7.06 -24.11 -31.41
CA HIS A 37 7.45 -22.89 -30.73
C HIS A 37 6.31 -22.43 -29.81
N ASN A 38 6.62 -22.12 -28.60
CA ASN A 38 5.72 -21.46 -27.67
C ASN A 38 5.44 -20.03 -28.14
N ASN A 39 4.24 -19.51 -27.87
CA ASN A 39 3.90 -18.12 -28.09
C ASN A 39 3.86 -17.69 -29.58
N GLN A 40 2.93 -18.23 -30.34
CA GLN A 40 2.68 -17.87 -31.74
C GLN A 40 1.26 -17.35 -31.95
N ASN A 41 1.15 -16.14 -32.50
CA ASN A 41 -0.12 -15.59 -32.95
C ASN A 41 -0.36 -15.87 -34.44
N ASP A 42 -1.65 -15.93 -34.82
CA ASP A 42 -2.09 -16.07 -36.20
C ASP A 42 -1.55 -17.32 -36.94
N VAL A 43 -1.42 -18.44 -36.22
CA VAL A 43 -1.03 -19.71 -36.82
C VAL A 43 -2.14 -20.19 -37.76
N PRO A 44 -1.91 -20.29 -39.07
CA PRO A 44 -2.96 -20.72 -40.01
C PRO A 44 -3.22 -22.23 -39.90
N VAL A 45 -4.46 -22.58 -39.80
CA VAL A 45 -4.95 -23.95 -39.91
C VAL A 45 -5.80 -24.03 -41.19
N LEU A 46 -5.28 -24.76 -42.16
CA LEU A 46 -5.91 -24.95 -43.46
C LEU A 46 -6.56 -26.33 -43.52
N ALA A 47 -7.85 -26.38 -43.78
CA ALA A 47 -8.58 -27.62 -44.11
C ALA A 47 -8.93 -27.59 -45.58
N THR A 48 -8.54 -28.65 -46.31
CA THR A 48 -8.81 -28.84 -47.73
C THR A 48 -9.63 -30.09 -47.90
N VAL A 49 -10.67 -30.02 -48.70
CA VAL A 49 -11.49 -31.18 -49.11
C VAL A 49 -11.46 -31.28 -50.61
N ILE A 50 -11.26 -32.49 -51.14
CA ILE A 50 -11.25 -32.77 -52.56
C ILE A 50 -12.25 -33.89 -52.83
N ASP A 51 -13.19 -33.66 -53.76
CA ASP A 51 -14.13 -34.72 -54.15
C ASP A 51 -13.55 -35.71 -55.15
N ASN A 52 -14.27 -36.81 -55.44
CA ASN A 52 -13.83 -37.82 -56.39
C ASN A 52 -13.79 -37.33 -57.85
N ALA A 53 -14.33 -36.18 -58.16
CA ALA A 53 -14.26 -35.51 -59.45
C ALA A 53 -13.07 -34.53 -59.57
N GLY A 54 -12.32 -34.33 -58.45
CA GLY A 54 -11.19 -33.46 -58.37
C GLY A 54 -11.53 -32.01 -58.07
N TYR A 55 -12.74 -31.69 -57.62
CA TYR A 55 -13.09 -30.35 -57.11
C TYR A 55 -12.58 -30.20 -55.72
N GLU A 56 -11.94 -29.04 -55.49
CA GLU A 56 -11.31 -28.68 -54.21
C GLU A 56 -12.06 -27.52 -53.58
N ASP A 57 -12.24 -27.58 -52.21
CA ASP A 57 -12.67 -26.50 -51.39
C ASP A 57 -11.76 -26.38 -50.18
N GLN A 58 -11.49 -25.14 -49.72
CA GLN A 58 -10.56 -24.85 -48.66
C GLN A 58 -11.14 -23.87 -47.64
N VAL A 59 -10.87 -24.13 -46.36
CA VAL A 59 -11.19 -23.23 -45.27
C VAL A 59 -9.92 -23.00 -44.45
N GLU A 60 -9.57 -21.71 -44.27
CA GLU A 60 -8.50 -21.29 -43.39
C GLU A 60 -9.05 -20.69 -42.10
N LYS A 61 -8.53 -21.10 -40.96
CA LYS A 61 -8.78 -20.51 -39.65
C LYS A 61 -7.46 -20.21 -38.99
N LYS A 62 -7.36 -19.05 -38.35
CA LYS A 62 -6.19 -18.67 -37.54
C LYS A 62 -6.44 -19.00 -36.09
N ILE A 63 -5.42 -19.56 -35.45
CA ILE A 63 -5.41 -19.83 -34.01
C ILE A 63 -4.21 -19.16 -33.36
N HIS A 64 -4.29 -18.95 -32.05
CA HIS A 64 -3.21 -18.43 -31.22
C HIS A 64 -2.75 -19.55 -30.27
N ILE A 65 -1.45 -19.74 -30.17
CA ILE A 65 -0.83 -20.74 -29.28
C ILE A 65 0.09 -19.99 -28.36
N ASP A 66 -0.19 -20.07 -27.07
CA ASP A 66 0.61 -19.43 -26.04
C ASP A 66 0.68 -20.33 -24.80
N THR A 67 1.90 -20.71 -24.45
CA THR A 67 2.23 -21.54 -23.30
C THR A 67 3.23 -20.83 -22.37
N THR A 68 3.52 -19.55 -22.65
CA THR A 68 4.47 -18.75 -21.90
C THR A 68 3.76 -18.13 -20.71
N VAL A 69 4.32 -18.35 -19.53
CA VAL A 69 3.81 -17.73 -18.31
C VAL A 69 4.32 -16.28 -18.24
N PRO A 70 3.43 -15.29 -18.02
CA PRO A 70 3.82 -13.90 -17.84
C PRO A 70 4.82 -13.70 -16.70
N GLU A 71 5.71 -12.71 -16.82
CA GLU A 71 6.61 -12.31 -15.75
C GLU A 71 6.15 -11.01 -15.13
N ILE A 72 5.94 -10.99 -13.80
CA ILE A 72 5.53 -9.79 -13.06
C ILE A 72 6.67 -9.32 -12.18
N MET A 73 6.99 -8.02 -12.27
CA MET A 73 7.96 -7.33 -11.44
C MET A 73 7.31 -6.08 -10.82
N VAL A 74 7.60 -5.82 -9.56
CA VAL A 74 7.18 -4.60 -8.85
C VAL A 74 8.40 -3.93 -8.24
N GLU A 75 8.60 -2.68 -8.61
CA GLU A 75 9.68 -1.84 -8.09
C GLU A 75 9.10 -0.56 -7.49
N TYR A 76 9.63 -0.14 -6.35
CA TYR A 76 9.19 1.07 -5.70
C TYR A 76 10.22 2.18 -5.86
N ASP A 77 9.73 3.43 -5.95
CA ASP A 77 10.56 4.64 -5.96
C ASP A 77 11.26 4.89 -4.61
N LYS A 78 10.65 4.42 -3.52
CA LYS A 78 11.17 4.56 -2.14
C LYS A 78 11.19 3.18 -1.46
N ASN A 79 12.38 2.77 -1.01
CA ASN A 79 12.60 1.47 -0.39
C ASN A 79 13.13 1.54 1.04
N ASP A 80 13.44 2.77 1.53
CA ASP A 80 13.98 3.01 2.87
C ASP A 80 12.88 3.60 3.76
N PRO A 81 12.15 2.79 4.53
CA PRO A 81 11.20 3.29 5.51
C PRO A 81 11.92 4.02 6.65
N VAL A 82 11.27 4.99 7.28
CA VAL A 82 11.80 5.70 8.44
C VAL A 82 11.92 4.76 9.64
N ASN A 83 10.91 3.90 9.80
CA ASN A 83 10.86 2.89 10.85
C ASN A 83 10.12 1.67 10.30
N GLU A 84 10.80 0.49 10.23
CA GLU A 84 10.26 -0.78 9.74
C GLU A 84 9.49 -0.67 8.41
N ARG A 85 8.22 -0.25 8.45
CA ARG A 85 7.31 -0.17 7.30
C ARG A 85 6.66 1.20 7.11
N PHE A 86 7.08 2.22 7.88
CA PHE A 86 6.51 3.56 7.85
C PHE A 86 7.25 4.48 6.90
N TYR A 87 6.49 5.15 6.03
CA TYR A 87 6.98 6.13 5.06
C TYR A 87 6.34 7.49 5.30
N GLN A 88 7.16 8.52 5.43
CA GLN A 88 6.76 9.90 5.65
C GLN A 88 6.26 10.61 4.37
N GLU A 89 6.38 9.96 3.23
CA GLU A 89 6.03 10.50 1.92
C GLU A 89 5.26 9.49 1.09
N ALA A 90 4.52 9.98 0.10
CA ALA A 90 3.89 9.15 -0.90
C ALA A 90 4.90 8.17 -1.55
N ARG A 91 4.44 6.98 -1.88
CA ARG A 91 5.22 5.90 -2.47
C ARG A 91 4.60 5.45 -3.78
N THR A 92 5.42 5.19 -4.80
CA THR A 92 4.93 4.72 -6.10
C THR A 92 5.54 3.37 -6.45
N ALA A 93 4.69 2.40 -6.74
CA ALA A 93 5.08 1.13 -7.33
C ALA A 93 5.04 1.24 -8.85
N THR A 94 6.11 0.84 -9.53
CA THR A 94 6.11 0.56 -10.97
C THR A 94 5.89 -0.94 -11.16
N VAL A 95 4.71 -1.30 -11.64
CA VAL A 95 4.37 -2.67 -12.01
C VAL A 95 4.78 -2.88 -13.45
N SER A 96 5.60 -3.90 -13.71
CA SER A 96 6.04 -4.30 -15.03
C SER A 96 5.58 -5.73 -15.30
N ILE A 97 4.90 -5.95 -16.43
CA ILE A 97 4.46 -7.26 -16.89
C ILE A 97 5.08 -7.51 -18.26
N LYS A 98 5.92 -8.56 -18.35
CA LYS A 98 6.48 -9.00 -19.62
C LYS A 98 5.55 -10.09 -20.18
N GLU A 99 4.84 -9.71 -21.26
CA GLU A 99 3.85 -10.58 -21.90
C GLU A 99 3.50 -10.06 -23.30
N ARG A 100 3.38 -10.98 -24.27
CA ARG A 100 2.99 -10.66 -25.64
C ARG A 100 1.49 -10.44 -25.80
N ASN A 101 0.69 -11.29 -25.14
CA ASN A 101 -0.77 -11.32 -25.25
C ASN A 101 -1.45 -10.60 -24.09
N PHE A 102 -0.88 -9.46 -23.72
CA PHE A 102 -1.32 -8.62 -22.59
C PHE A 102 -2.67 -7.96 -22.84
N ALA A 103 -3.49 -7.92 -21.80
CA ALA A 103 -4.67 -7.06 -21.72
C ALA A 103 -4.73 -6.41 -20.35
N ALA A 104 -4.83 -5.09 -20.31
CA ALA A 104 -4.84 -4.30 -19.06
C ALA A 104 -6.01 -4.68 -18.14
N ASP A 105 -7.16 -5.04 -18.72
CA ASP A 105 -8.37 -5.42 -17.99
C ASP A 105 -8.26 -6.78 -17.27
N ASP A 106 -7.27 -7.59 -17.65
CA ASP A 106 -7.00 -8.91 -17.05
C ASP A 106 -5.98 -8.81 -15.88
N VAL A 107 -5.48 -7.60 -15.58
CA VAL A 107 -4.61 -7.36 -14.42
C VAL A 107 -5.44 -7.13 -13.17
N GLU A 108 -5.23 -7.94 -12.16
CA GLU A 108 -5.87 -7.83 -10.86
C GLU A 108 -4.92 -7.23 -9.84
N PHE A 109 -5.20 -5.99 -9.41
CA PHE A 109 -4.54 -5.36 -8.28
C PHE A 109 -5.26 -5.74 -6.98
N LEU A 110 -4.57 -6.50 -6.13
CA LEU A 110 -5.03 -6.81 -4.77
C LEU A 110 -4.57 -5.70 -3.85
N VAL A 111 -5.43 -4.72 -3.60
CA VAL A 111 -5.14 -3.58 -2.75
C VAL A 111 -6.19 -3.46 -1.66
N THR A 112 -5.73 -3.44 -0.41
CA THR A 112 -6.54 -3.02 0.72
C THR A 112 -5.87 -1.84 1.40
N GLY A 113 -6.66 -0.85 1.79
CA GLY A 113 -6.22 0.29 2.57
C GLY A 113 -7.12 0.48 3.78
N THR A 114 -6.56 0.92 4.90
CA THR A 114 -7.35 1.28 6.07
C THR A 114 -8.19 2.52 5.77
N ASP A 115 -9.35 2.63 6.43
CA ASP A 115 -10.28 3.77 6.30
C ASP A 115 -10.78 4.03 4.86
N GLY A 116 -10.62 3.03 3.96
CA GLY A 116 -11.10 3.10 2.59
C GLY A 116 -10.16 3.84 1.62
N VAL A 117 -8.94 4.19 2.05
CA VAL A 117 -7.92 4.78 1.17
C VAL A 117 -7.56 3.82 0.04
N ARG A 118 -7.30 4.36 -1.13
CA ARG A 118 -6.95 3.59 -2.33
C ARG A 118 -5.82 4.28 -3.09
N PRO A 119 -4.89 3.50 -3.67
CA PRO A 119 -3.89 4.08 -4.54
C PRO A 119 -4.51 4.58 -5.84
N VAL A 120 -3.81 5.50 -6.48
CA VAL A 120 -4.08 5.92 -7.84
C VAL A 120 -3.37 4.98 -8.80
N ILE A 121 -4.14 4.29 -9.65
CA ILE A 121 -3.61 3.40 -10.68
C ILE A 121 -3.53 4.22 -11.98
N GLY A 122 -2.32 4.30 -12.54
CA GLY A 122 -2.03 5.02 -13.77
C GLY A 122 -2.39 4.25 -15.03
N GLU A 123 -2.12 4.87 -16.18
CA GLU A 123 -2.31 4.23 -17.49
C GLU A 123 -1.17 3.23 -17.78
N TRP A 124 -1.50 2.17 -18.52
CA TRP A 124 -0.51 1.22 -19.01
C TRP A 124 0.24 1.77 -20.22
N THR A 125 1.54 1.59 -20.23
CA THR A 125 2.43 1.87 -21.35
C THR A 125 3.13 0.60 -21.79
N SER A 126 3.44 0.46 -23.08
CA SER A 126 4.06 -0.75 -23.62
C SER A 126 5.31 -0.39 -24.38
N GLU A 127 6.37 -1.17 -24.18
CA GLU A 127 7.66 -1.03 -24.87
C GLU A 127 8.21 -2.41 -25.23
N GLY A 128 8.87 -2.51 -26.37
CA GLY A 128 9.42 -3.78 -26.87
C GLY A 128 8.62 -4.31 -28.05
N THR A 129 8.95 -5.53 -28.45
CA THR A 129 8.32 -6.21 -29.59
C THR A 129 8.13 -7.69 -29.28
N GLU A 130 6.97 -8.22 -29.68
CA GLU A 130 6.66 -9.65 -29.54
C GLU A 130 6.87 -10.15 -28.10
N ASP A 131 7.62 -11.24 -27.92
CA ASP A 131 7.84 -11.90 -26.63
C ASP A 131 8.66 -11.06 -25.64
N GLU A 132 9.31 -10.00 -26.09
CA GLU A 132 10.07 -9.06 -25.26
C GLU A 132 9.26 -7.79 -24.91
N THR A 133 7.96 -7.79 -25.16
CA THR A 133 7.11 -6.64 -24.82
C THR A 133 6.89 -6.55 -23.32
N VAL A 134 7.23 -5.40 -22.76
CA VAL A 134 7.01 -5.08 -21.34
C VAL A 134 5.98 -3.98 -21.21
N HIS A 135 4.95 -4.26 -20.40
CA HIS A 135 3.87 -3.35 -20.07
C HIS A 135 4.10 -2.78 -18.69
N ARG A 136 4.02 -1.44 -18.54
CA ARG A 136 4.27 -0.76 -17.25
C ARG A 136 3.10 0.08 -16.83
N CYS A 137 2.79 0.03 -15.54
CA CYS A 137 1.79 0.86 -14.88
C CYS A 137 2.37 1.39 -13.57
N GLN A 138 2.08 2.66 -13.24
CA GLN A 138 2.41 3.23 -11.95
C GLN A 138 1.21 3.15 -11.02
N VAL A 139 1.45 2.70 -9.78
CA VAL A 139 0.46 2.66 -8.71
C VAL A 139 0.98 3.53 -7.58
N THR A 140 0.31 4.68 -7.35
CA THR A 140 0.75 5.68 -6.36
C THR A 140 -0.10 5.63 -5.11
N PHE A 141 0.56 5.49 -3.97
CA PHE A 141 0.01 5.50 -2.62
C PHE A 141 0.32 6.86 -2.00
N SER A 142 -0.65 7.78 -2.00
CA SER A 142 -0.46 9.19 -1.61
C SER A 142 -1.25 9.62 -0.39
N GLU A 143 -2.24 8.84 0.06
CA GLU A 143 -3.03 9.15 1.23
C GLU A 143 -2.47 8.42 2.46
N ASP A 144 -2.64 9.04 3.64
CA ASP A 144 -2.24 8.41 4.88
C ASP A 144 -3.08 7.16 5.16
N GLY A 145 -2.40 6.04 5.42
CA GLY A 145 -3.06 4.77 5.62
C GLY A 145 -2.11 3.58 5.63
N GLU A 146 -2.61 2.47 6.10
CA GLU A 146 -1.93 1.18 6.03
C GLU A 146 -2.37 0.45 4.76
N TYR A 147 -1.41 0.03 3.94
CA TYR A 147 -1.65 -0.60 2.65
C TYR A 147 -1.14 -2.04 2.63
N ILE A 148 -1.93 -2.89 1.97
CA ILE A 148 -1.53 -4.23 1.56
C ILE A 148 -1.65 -4.26 0.04
N PHE A 149 -0.56 -4.62 -0.66
CA PHE A 149 -0.48 -4.58 -2.11
C PHE A 149 0.09 -5.86 -2.70
N SER A 150 -0.56 -6.39 -3.74
CA SER A 150 -0.06 -7.46 -4.61
C SER A 150 -0.70 -7.37 -5.98
N VAL A 151 -0.16 -8.09 -6.97
CA VAL A 151 -0.61 -8.09 -8.36
C VAL A 151 -0.73 -9.51 -8.87
N LYS A 152 -1.81 -9.78 -9.64
CA LYS A 152 -1.99 -11.01 -10.42
C LYS A 152 -2.34 -10.65 -11.85
N PHE A 153 -1.98 -11.53 -12.76
CA PHE A 153 -2.30 -11.39 -14.16
C PHE A 153 -2.55 -12.76 -14.78
N GLN A 154 -3.53 -12.83 -15.66
CA GLN A 154 -3.77 -13.97 -16.52
C GLN A 154 -3.81 -13.49 -17.97
N ASP A 155 -3.01 -14.12 -18.83
CA ASP A 155 -3.04 -13.81 -20.25
C ASP A 155 -4.29 -14.38 -20.95
N LYS A 156 -4.45 -14.09 -22.23
CA LYS A 156 -5.60 -14.56 -23.03
C LYS A 156 -5.61 -16.06 -23.28
N ALA A 157 -4.48 -16.74 -23.13
CA ALA A 157 -4.37 -18.19 -23.27
C ALA A 157 -4.67 -18.93 -21.95
N GLY A 158 -4.76 -18.22 -20.84
CA GLY A 158 -5.03 -18.75 -19.51
C GLY A 158 -3.80 -19.02 -18.67
N ASN A 159 -2.59 -18.62 -19.13
CA ASN A 159 -1.37 -18.72 -18.31
C ASN A 159 -1.43 -17.66 -17.21
N GLN A 160 -1.17 -18.08 -15.97
CA GLN A 160 -1.29 -17.21 -14.79
C GLN A 160 0.06 -16.88 -14.20
N ALA A 161 0.22 -15.62 -13.80
CA ALA A 161 1.32 -15.14 -12.98
C ALA A 161 0.80 -14.35 -11.78
N ALA A 162 1.56 -14.36 -10.71
CA ALA A 162 1.33 -13.52 -9.54
C ALA A 162 2.67 -12.95 -9.07
N TYR A 163 2.63 -11.74 -8.54
CA TYR A 163 3.74 -11.18 -7.79
C TYR A 163 4.01 -12.07 -6.57
N ASP A 164 5.26 -12.43 -6.36
CA ASP A 164 5.67 -13.49 -5.45
C ASP A 164 5.51 -13.18 -3.97
N ARG A 165 5.13 -11.94 -3.64
CA ARG A 165 4.95 -11.48 -2.26
C ARG A 165 3.75 -10.55 -2.12
N ILE A 166 3.41 -10.29 -0.87
CA ILE A 166 2.44 -9.27 -0.47
C ILE A 166 3.24 -8.19 0.24
N ASP A 167 3.16 -6.96 -0.27
CA ASP A 167 3.82 -5.81 0.34
C ASP A 167 2.89 -5.13 1.34
N GLU A 168 3.38 -4.92 2.56
CA GLU A 168 2.67 -4.25 3.64
C GLU A 168 3.46 -3.03 4.09
N PHE A 169 2.85 -1.85 4.08
CA PHE A 169 3.48 -0.60 4.49
C PHE A 169 2.46 0.45 4.92
N VAL A 170 2.94 1.48 5.57
CA VAL A 170 2.15 2.63 6.05
C VAL A 170 2.67 3.90 5.39
N ILE A 171 1.77 4.69 4.83
CA ILE A 171 2.03 6.07 4.46
C ILE A 171 1.44 6.93 5.57
N ASP A 172 2.26 7.82 6.12
CA ASP A 172 1.85 8.77 7.14
C ASP A 172 2.65 10.08 6.98
N GLN A 173 1.96 11.09 6.52
CA GLN A 173 2.50 12.41 6.20
C GLN A 173 2.02 13.46 7.21
N THR A 174 1.20 13.05 8.17
CA THR A 174 0.55 13.92 9.14
C THR A 174 1.36 13.98 10.43
N ALA A 175 1.74 15.19 10.83
CA ALA A 175 2.48 15.38 12.07
C ALA A 175 1.56 15.29 13.31
N PRO A 176 2.06 14.76 14.44
CA PRO A 176 1.32 14.72 15.69
C PRO A 176 0.88 16.12 16.16
N VAL A 177 -0.34 16.23 16.66
CA VAL A 177 -0.86 17.46 17.23
C VAL A 177 -0.64 17.46 18.74
N LEU A 178 0.33 18.27 19.18
CA LEU A 178 0.67 18.45 20.59
C LEU A 178 -0.09 19.61 21.21
N THR A 179 -0.72 19.36 22.35
CA THR A 179 -1.32 20.39 23.20
C THR A 179 -0.89 20.20 24.65
N VAL A 180 -0.72 21.30 25.39
CA VAL A 180 -0.40 21.27 26.81
C VAL A 180 -1.39 22.17 27.55
N GLN A 181 -2.08 21.62 28.52
CA GLN A 181 -3.05 22.32 29.36
C GLN A 181 -2.58 22.34 30.81
N TRP A 182 -2.70 23.50 31.46
CA TRP A 182 -2.35 23.66 32.84
C TRP A 182 -3.61 23.73 33.71
N ASP A 183 -3.56 23.10 34.89
CA ASP A 183 -4.65 23.17 35.89
C ASP A 183 -4.81 24.57 36.49
N THR A 184 -3.74 25.35 36.52
CA THR A 184 -3.69 26.71 37.04
C THR A 184 -2.87 27.61 36.12
N GLU A 185 -3.53 28.61 35.52
CA GLU A 185 -2.90 29.62 34.67
C GLU A 185 -2.54 30.92 35.40
N GLN A 186 -3.21 31.18 36.54
CA GLN A 186 -3.02 32.44 37.29
C GLN A 186 -1.85 32.35 38.26
N SER A 187 -0.78 33.04 37.97
CA SER A 187 0.30 33.30 38.93
C SER A 187 -0.08 34.34 39.97
N GLN A 188 0.53 34.30 41.14
CA GLN A 188 0.34 35.31 42.18
C GLN A 188 1.12 36.60 41.86
N ASN A 189 2.30 36.46 41.29
CA ASN A 189 3.15 37.57 40.91
C ASN A 189 4.10 37.13 39.78
N GLY A 190 3.82 37.57 38.55
CA GLY A 190 4.59 37.17 37.38
C GLY A 190 4.64 35.67 37.17
N SER A 191 5.76 35.03 37.43
CA SER A 191 5.97 33.58 37.26
C SER A 191 5.86 32.79 38.57
N TYR A 192 5.39 33.37 39.70
CA TYR A 192 5.32 32.74 41.03
C TYR A 192 3.94 32.15 41.29
N TYR A 193 3.89 30.90 41.75
CA TYR A 193 2.69 30.15 42.12
C TYR A 193 2.76 29.68 43.58
N ALA A 194 1.76 30.02 44.38
CA ALA A 194 1.67 29.64 45.79
C ALA A 194 1.14 28.20 46.00
N LYS A 195 0.93 27.44 44.94
CA LYS A 195 0.48 26.05 44.98
C LYS A 195 1.18 25.27 43.87
N GLY A 196 1.29 23.96 44.06
CA GLY A 196 1.72 23.05 43.02
C GLY A 196 0.87 23.17 41.77
N ARG A 197 1.44 22.85 40.63
CA ARG A 197 0.82 22.87 39.30
C ARG A 197 0.87 21.53 38.62
N GLN A 198 -0.04 21.31 37.70
CA GLN A 198 -0.05 20.13 36.84
C GLN A 198 -0.15 20.56 35.37
N ALA A 199 0.69 19.99 34.53
CA ALA A 199 0.55 20.03 33.09
C ALA A 199 -0.08 18.72 32.58
N LEU A 200 -1.14 18.83 31.79
CA LEU A 200 -1.68 17.76 30.99
C LEU A 200 -1.16 17.91 29.57
N ILE A 201 -0.28 17.01 29.16
CA ILE A 201 0.24 16.88 27.81
C ILE A 201 -0.69 15.94 27.05
N GLN A 202 -1.18 16.38 25.90
CA GLN A 202 -1.99 15.58 25.01
C GLN A 202 -1.40 15.60 23.61
N VAL A 203 -1.25 14.41 23.02
CA VAL A 203 -0.85 14.20 21.64
C VAL A 203 -1.98 13.49 20.93
N GLU A 204 -2.46 14.07 19.84
CA GLU A 204 -3.39 13.40 18.93
C GLU A 204 -2.59 12.86 17.74
N GLU A 205 -2.49 11.53 17.67
CA GLU A 205 -1.69 10.82 16.69
C GLU A 205 -2.12 9.36 16.56
N ARG A 206 -2.21 8.87 15.33
CA ARG A 206 -2.55 7.47 15.03
C ARG A 206 -1.35 6.53 15.22
N ASN A 207 -0.19 6.97 14.71
CA ASN A 207 1.05 6.20 14.70
C ASN A 207 2.01 6.70 15.80
N PHE A 208 1.46 6.86 17.01
CA PHE A 208 2.15 7.41 18.17
C PHE A 208 3.35 6.57 18.60
N ALA A 209 4.48 7.24 18.81
CA ALA A 209 5.74 6.66 19.30
C ALA A 209 6.08 7.25 20.68
N PRO A 210 5.66 6.65 21.80
CA PRO A 210 5.91 7.19 23.14
C PRO A 210 7.40 7.32 23.45
N GLU A 211 8.25 6.47 22.90
CA GLU A 211 9.71 6.49 23.02
C GLU A 211 10.40 7.63 22.25
N GLU A 212 9.72 8.17 21.24
CA GLU A 212 10.19 9.30 20.45
C GLU A 212 9.65 10.65 20.98
N MET A 213 8.86 10.61 22.05
CA MET A 213 8.36 11.81 22.73
C MET A 213 9.27 12.19 23.87
N GLU A 214 9.90 13.36 23.77
CA GLU A 214 10.73 13.95 24.80
C GLU A 214 9.93 14.92 25.67
N VAL A 215 9.79 14.59 26.96
CA VAL A 215 9.20 15.48 27.98
C VAL A 215 10.32 15.87 28.94
N LEU A 216 10.87 17.07 28.74
CA LEU A 216 12.03 17.57 29.47
C LEU A 216 11.58 18.59 30.54
N VAL A 217 11.91 18.34 31.77
CA VAL A 217 11.72 19.28 32.87
C VAL A 217 13.08 19.91 33.23
N GLU A 218 13.18 21.19 32.97
CA GLU A 218 14.26 22.05 33.53
C GLU A 218 13.91 22.33 35.00
N GLN A 219 14.78 22.01 35.94
CA GLN A 219 14.52 22.23 37.37
C GLN A 219 15.75 22.71 38.12
N GLU A 220 15.52 23.68 38.97
CA GLU A 220 16.47 24.14 40.00
C GLU A 220 15.75 24.09 41.33
N TYR A 221 16.21 23.22 42.22
CA TYR A 221 15.49 22.81 43.43
C TYR A 221 14.13 22.13 43.15
N GLY A 222 13.67 21.32 44.06
CA GLY A 222 12.42 20.56 43.92
C GLY A 222 12.51 19.43 42.89
N GLN A 223 11.50 18.60 42.85
CA GLN A 223 11.39 17.51 41.89
C GLN A 223 10.02 17.50 41.22
N ALA A 224 9.99 17.36 39.91
CA ALA A 224 8.79 17.08 39.16
C ALA A 224 8.57 15.57 39.05
N GLN A 225 7.32 15.15 39.03
CA GLN A 225 6.92 13.77 38.80
C GLN A 225 6.08 13.68 37.52
N SER A 226 6.17 12.58 36.80
CA SER A 226 5.33 12.36 35.61
C SER A 226 4.64 11.02 35.66
N SER A 227 3.42 10.94 35.12
CA SER A 227 2.74 9.68 34.85
C SER A 227 3.36 8.97 33.65
N ASP A 228 2.96 7.72 33.42
CA ASP A 228 3.12 7.07 32.13
C ASP A 228 2.16 7.68 31.11
N TRP A 229 2.34 7.33 29.81
CA TRP A 229 1.39 7.67 28.77
C TRP A 229 0.13 6.82 28.90
N GLU A 230 -1.03 7.47 28.84
CA GLU A 230 -2.35 6.84 28.78
C GLU A 230 -2.92 7.05 27.37
N THR A 231 -3.40 5.96 26.73
CA THR A 231 -3.91 6.00 25.36
C THR A 231 -5.41 5.70 25.32
N GLN A 232 -6.14 6.53 24.59
CA GLN A 232 -7.55 6.33 24.26
C GLN A 232 -7.79 6.64 22.77
N GLY A 233 -7.83 5.61 21.93
CA GLY A 233 -7.88 5.77 20.47
C GLY A 233 -6.60 6.44 19.96
N GLN A 234 -6.74 7.58 19.28
CA GLN A 234 -5.62 8.39 18.78
C GLN A 234 -5.18 9.48 19.77
N ILE A 235 -5.76 9.53 20.95
CA ILE A 235 -5.41 10.51 21.99
C ILE A 235 -4.49 9.85 23.00
N HIS A 236 -3.32 10.45 23.20
CA HIS A 236 -2.29 10.01 24.13
C HIS A 236 -2.03 11.10 25.14
N GLN A 237 -2.13 10.79 26.43
CA GLN A 237 -2.03 11.77 27.50
C GLN A 237 -0.95 11.41 28.51
N LYS A 238 -0.23 12.41 28.99
CA LYS A 238 0.75 12.31 30.07
C LYS A 238 0.60 13.49 30.99
N ARG A 239 0.73 13.28 32.32
CA ARG A 239 0.68 14.34 33.31
C ARG A 239 2.04 14.56 33.90
N VAL A 240 2.38 15.84 34.09
CA VAL A 240 3.57 16.26 34.82
C VAL A 240 3.16 17.09 36.02
N TYR A 241 3.60 16.70 37.19
CA TYR A 241 3.25 17.28 38.47
C TYR A 241 4.45 18.05 39.04
N PHE A 242 4.23 19.32 39.39
CA PHE A 242 5.17 20.23 40.02
C PHE A 242 4.61 20.54 41.41
N SER A 243 4.95 19.71 42.42
CA SER A 243 4.33 19.77 43.75
C SER A 243 5.24 20.29 44.84
N GLU A 244 6.55 20.45 44.57
CA GLU A 244 7.52 20.93 45.51
C GLU A 244 7.93 22.39 45.22
N ASP A 245 8.40 23.12 46.23
CA ASP A 245 8.99 24.44 46.04
C ASP A 245 10.22 24.33 45.13
N GLY A 246 10.30 25.19 44.09
CA GLY A 246 11.35 25.11 43.10
C GLY A 246 11.13 25.97 41.87
N THR A 247 12.14 26.05 41.03
CA THR A 247 12.07 26.70 39.71
C THR A 247 12.02 25.64 38.64
N TYR A 248 11.05 25.78 37.73
CA TYR A 248 10.74 24.77 36.73
C TYR A 248 10.54 25.38 35.33
N GLY A 249 10.89 24.61 34.33
CA GLY A 249 10.50 24.79 32.93
C GLY A 249 10.05 23.47 32.32
N LEU A 250 9.15 23.51 31.39
CA LEU A 250 8.65 22.33 30.67
C LEU A 250 8.89 22.50 29.17
N THR A 251 9.56 21.55 28.56
CA THR A 251 9.67 21.42 27.11
C THR A 251 9.14 20.07 26.67
N VAL A 252 8.27 20.07 25.66
CA VAL A 252 7.73 18.86 25.06
C VAL A 252 7.94 18.93 23.55
N LYS A 253 8.53 17.89 22.99
CA LYS A 253 8.73 17.71 21.55
C LYS A 253 8.76 16.23 21.22
N GLY A 254 8.65 15.89 19.95
CA GLY A 254 8.74 14.50 19.52
C GLY A 254 8.31 14.30 18.08
N ARG A 255 8.25 13.05 17.71
CA ARG A 255 7.82 12.58 16.38
C ARG A 255 7.03 11.28 16.50
N ASP A 256 6.28 10.97 15.44
CA ASP A 256 5.57 9.69 15.27
C ASP A 256 6.49 8.58 14.72
N LEU A 257 5.88 7.42 14.44
CA LEU A 257 6.58 6.27 13.83
C LEU A 257 7.04 6.52 12.40
N ALA A 258 6.39 7.42 11.66
CA ALA A 258 6.79 7.81 10.31
C ALA A 258 7.86 8.92 10.30
N GLY A 259 8.17 9.51 11.47
CA GLY A 259 9.18 10.55 11.62
C GLY A 259 8.66 11.97 11.48
N ASN A 260 7.32 12.18 11.37
CA ASN A 260 6.74 13.52 11.35
C ASN A 260 6.86 14.15 12.72
N THR A 261 7.40 15.38 12.80
CA THR A 261 7.68 16.06 14.06
C THR A 261 6.53 16.95 14.48
N CYS A 262 6.11 16.86 15.74
CA CYS A 262 5.17 17.83 16.32
C CYS A 262 5.82 19.21 16.53
N SER A 263 4.98 20.25 16.66
CA SER A 263 5.45 21.56 17.08
C SER A 263 5.97 21.50 18.52
N GLU A 264 7.16 22.03 18.77
CA GLU A 264 7.72 22.08 20.13
C GLU A 264 6.88 23.00 21.01
N TYR A 265 6.55 22.52 22.20
CA TYR A 265 5.98 23.31 23.28
C TYR A 265 7.05 23.63 24.31
N ARG A 266 7.17 24.89 24.73
CA ARG A 266 8.10 25.31 25.78
C ARG A 266 7.48 26.41 26.66
N THR A 267 7.67 26.27 27.97
CA THR A 267 7.35 27.35 28.93
C THR A 267 8.53 28.26 29.22
N ASP A 268 8.23 29.48 29.63
CA ASP A 268 9.19 30.23 30.42
C ASP A 268 9.39 29.57 31.80
N LEU A 269 10.46 29.90 32.49
CA LEU A 269 10.68 29.43 33.84
C LEU A 269 9.61 29.99 34.79
N PHE A 270 9.08 29.13 35.66
CA PHE A 270 8.15 29.49 36.72
C PHE A 270 8.60 28.95 38.07
N VAL A 271 8.12 29.58 39.14
CA VAL A 271 8.50 29.24 40.51
C VAL A 271 7.28 28.77 41.28
N ILE A 272 7.41 27.65 41.94
CA ILE A 272 6.47 27.23 43.00
C ILE A 272 7.10 27.53 44.32
N ASP A 273 6.37 28.36 45.14
CA ASP A 273 6.77 28.74 46.50
C ASP A 273 5.54 28.68 47.39
N GLN A 274 5.46 27.62 48.17
CA GLN A 274 4.38 27.30 49.08
C GLN A 274 4.72 27.65 50.53
N THR A 275 5.99 28.13 50.74
CA THR A 275 6.50 28.40 52.07
C THR A 275 6.19 29.85 52.49
N PRO A 276 5.37 30.06 53.53
CA PRO A 276 5.09 31.41 54.05
C PRO A 276 6.37 32.08 54.62
N PRO A 277 6.53 33.39 54.42
CA PRO A 277 7.65 34.09 55.01
C PRO A 277 7.53 34.17 56.54
N GLU A 278 8.62 34.00 57.25
CA GLU A 278 8.70 34.20 58.68
C GLU A 278 9.18 35.61 59.02
N LEU A 279 8.43 36.31 59.86
CA LEU A 279 8.86 37.61 60.40
C LEU A 279 9.08 37.50 61.90
N LYS A 280 10.32 37.84 62.33
CA LYS A 280 10.67 37.92 63.74
C LYS A 280 11.13 39.34 64.09
N ILE A 281 10.44 39.94 65.07
CA ILE A 281 10.82 41.23 65.60
C ILE A 281 11.77 40.99 66.80
N CYS A 282 12.99 41.49 66.70
CA CYS A 282 14.00 41.39 67.78
C CYS A 282 14.32 42.77 68.35
N GLY A 283 14.62 42.86 69.69
CA GLY A 283 15.12 44.05 70.31
C GLY A 283 14.08 45.03 70.82
N VAL A 284 12.77 44.68 70.83
CA VAL A 284 11.77 45.48 71.56
C VAL A 284 11.86 45.17 73.02
N ARG A 285 12.21 46.17 73.85
CA ARG A 285 12.12 46.13 75.30
C ARG A 285 10.92 46.92 75.71
N ASP A 286 10.14 46.37 76.64
CA ASP A 286 9.08 47.06 77.34
C ASP A 286 9.59 48.14 78.21
#